data_3749725c501f9d4813c52a17fb71e79e
#
_entry.id   3749725c501f9d4813c52a17fb71e79e
#
_cell.length_a   1.000
_cell.length_b   1.000
_cell.length_c   1.000
_cell.angle_alpha   90.00
_cell.angle_beta   90.00
_cell.angle_gamma   90.00
#
_symmetry.space_group_name_H-M   'P 1'
#
loop_
_entity.id
_entity.type
_entity.pdbx_description
1 polymer ?
#
loop_
_entity_poly.entity_id
_entity_poly.type
_entity_poly.pdbx_seq_one_letter_code
_entity_poly.pdbx_strand_id
1 'polypeptide(L)'
;MDNNYHTPLVNYHSHTYRCKHATGEVLEFVNAAAAAGLEIFGVSDHAAFPDDRWPDVRMSYEELDDYVEAVRAAQLSVPQLKVLLAMECELVPEFENYLQDELLGERQFDYLIGAGHYTPHNGEWLLSLIHI
;
A
#
# COMPACT_ATOMS: atom_id res chain seq x y z
N MET A 1 35.79 -9.91 18.11
CA MET A 1 35.21 -9.45 16.84
C MET A 1 33.75 -9.14 17.12
N ASP A 2 33.46 -7.87 17.33
CA ASP A 2 32.07 -7.44 17.50
C ASP A 2 31.38 -7.46 16.14
N ASN A 3 30.68 -8.54 15.84
CA ASN A 3 29.74 -8.58 14.74
C ASN A 3 28.54 -7.71 15.13
N ASN A 4 28.69 -6.40 15.02
CA ASN A 4 27.56 -5.48 15.07
C ASN A 4 26.73 -5.68 13.80
N TYR A 5 25.90 -6.73 13.79
CA TYR A 5 24.85 -6.86 12.80
C TYR A 5 23.83 -5.75 13.07
N HIS A 6 23.87 -4.71 12.25
CA HIS A 6 22.82 -3.70 12.25
C HIS A 6 21.55 -4.35 11.72
N THR A 7 20.50 -4.41 12.54
CA THR A 7 19.17 -4.84 12.10
C THR A 7 18.38 -3.59 11.77
N PRO A 8 18.03 -3.38 10.48
CA PRO A 8 17.28 -2.19 10.10
C PRO A 8 15.88 -2.21 10.72
N LEU A 9 15.41 -1.05 11.17
CA LEU A 9 14.04 -0.86 11.62
C LEU A 9 13.18 -0.54 10.41
N VAL A 10 12.22 -1.42 10.09
CA VAL A 10 11.42 -1.35 8.87
C VAL A 10 9.93 -1.55 9.13
N ASN A 11 9.09 -0.93 8.30
CA ASN A 11 7.66 -1.22 8.23
C ASN A 11 7.22 -1.20 6.76
N TYR A 12 6.65 -2.30 6.28
CA TYR A 12 6.21 -2.47 4.90
C TYR A 12 4.69 -2.40 4.71
N HIS A 13 3.91 -2.21 5.79
CA HIS A 13 2.46 -2.24 5.72
C HIS A 13 1.85 -1.04 6.44
N SER A 14 1.28 -0.12 5.68
CA SER A 14 0.63 1.08 6.22
C SER A 14 -0.52 1.54 5.32
N HIS A 15 -1.47 2.25 5.93
CA HIS A 15 -2.66 2.78 5.27
C HIS A 15 -2.79 4.27 5.49
N THR A 16 -3.37 4.98 4.51
CA THR A 16 -3.71 6.40 4.59
C THR A 16 -5.22 6.59 4.68
N TYR A 17 -5.67 7.83 4.73
CA TYR A 17 -7.11 8.15 4.72
C TYR A 17 -7.85 7.58 3.50
N ARG A 18 -7.14 7.25 2.41
CA ARG A 18 -7.73 6.75 1.17
C ARG A 18 -8.40 5.39 1.33
N CYS A 19 -8.01 4.61 2.34
CA CYS A 19 -8.72 3.37 2.68
C CYS A 19 -10.08 3.60 3.34
N LYS A 20 -10.40 4.84 3.71
CA LYS A 20 -11.67 5.27 4.34
C LYS A 20 -11.93 4.75 5.75
N HIS A 21 -10.99 4.01 6.32
CA HIS A 21 -11.02 3.56 7.72
C HIS A 21 -9.71 3.87 8.48
N ALA A 22 -8.87 4.72 7.91
CA ALA A 22 -7.72 5.33 8.59
C ALA A 22 -7.78 6.85 8.43
N THR A 23 -6.91 7.55 9.13
CA THR A 23 -6.72 9.00 9.02
C THR A 23 -5.26 9.31 8.72
N GLY A 24 -4.99 10.47 8.15
CA GLY A 24 -3.64 10.93 7.84
C GLY A 24 -3.23 10.75 6.38
N GLU A 25 -2.37 11.64 5.93
CA GLU A 25 -1.80 11.64 4.59
C GLU A 25 -0.42 10.98 4.58
N VAL A 26 0.04 10.55 3.41
CA VAL A 26 1.34 9.89 3.19
C VAL A 26 2.47 10.63 3.90
N LEU A 27 2.60 11.94 3.72
CA LEU A 27 3.69 12.72 4.29
C LEU A 27 3.67 12.72 5.84
N GLU A 28 2.50 12.68 6.46
CA GLU A 28 2.37 12.61 7.91
C GLU A 28 2.95 11.28 8.44
N PHE A 29 2.62 10.16 7.80
CA PHE A 29 3.14 8.85 8.14
C PHE A 29 4.65 8.74 7.90
N VAL A 30 5.13 9.27 6.78
CA VAL A 30 6.55 9.28 6.42
C VAL A 30 7.37 10.10 7.43
N ASN A 31 6.88 11.27 7.84
CA ASN A 31 7.52 12.08 8.88
C ASN A 31 7.53 11.36 10.24
N ALA A 32 6.42 10.72 10.61
CA ALA A 32 6.35 9.96 11.86
C ALA A 32 7.29 8.75 11.84
N ALA A 33 7.40 8.04 10.72
CA ALA A 33 8.31 6.93 10.54
C ALA A 33 9.79 7.38 10.67
N ALA A 34 10.14 8.49 10.04
CA ALA A 34 11.48 9.06 10.15
C ALA A 34 11.80 9.48 11.60
N ALA A 35 10.86 10.14 12.28
CA ALA A 35 11.00 10.54 13.68
C ALA A 35 11.13 9.33 14.62
N ALA A 36 10.49 8.20 14.30
CA ALA A 36 10.61 6.95 15.04
C ALA A 36 11.90 6.17 14.74
N GLY A 37 12.74 6.65 13.83
CA GLY A 37 14.02 6.02 13.48
C GLY A 37 13.90 4.86 12.50
N LEU A 38 12.80 4.73 11.75
CA LEU A 38 12.71 3.76 10.69
C LEU A 38 13.71 4.08 9.56
N GLU A 39 14.25 3.05 8.96
CA GLU A 39 15.15 3.14 7.81
C GLU A 39 14.44 2.89 6.50
N ILE A 40 13.40 2.05 6.53
CA ILE A 40 12.55 1.74 5.38
C ILE A 40 11.09 1.81 5.81
N PHE A 41 10.28 2.51 5.02
CA PHE A 41 8.85 2.63 5.24
C PHE A 41 8.09 2.41 3.91
N GLY A 42 7.22 1.41 3.90
CA GLY A 42 6.34 1.11 2.77
C GLY A 42 4.95 1.74 2.97
N VAL A 43 4.53 2.52 1.99
CA VAL A 43 3.16 3.01 1.89
C VAL A 43 2.39 2.01 1.04
N SER A 44 1.43 1.28 1.64
CA SER A 44 0.77 0.13 1.03
C SER A 44 -0.74 0.14 1.25
N ASP A 45 -1.39 1.21 0.83
CA ASP A 45 -2.84 1.36 0.99
C ASP A 45 -3.62 0.31 0.20
N HIS A 46 -4.91 0.13 0.51
CA HIS A 46 -5.78 -0.79 -0.22
C HIS A 46 -5.87 -0.42 -1.69
N ALA A 47 -5.63 -1.40 -2.56
CA ALA A 47 -5.57 -1.21 -3.99
C ALA A 47 -6.88 -0.68 -4.57
N ALA A 48 -6.76 0.35 -5.41
CA ALA A 48 -7.80 0.70 -6.37
C ALA A 48 -7.94 -0.42 -7.41
N PHE A 49 -9.15 -0.69 -7.85
CA PHE A 49 -9.39 -1.60 -8.98
C PHE A 49 -10.03 -0.85 -10.16
N PRO A 50 -9.76 -1.26 -11.41
CA PRO A 50 -10.29 -0.58 -12.59
C PRO A 50 -11.81 -0.49 -12.68
N ASP A 51 -12.53 -1.35 -11.97
CA ASP A 51 -14.00 -1.36 -11.92
C ASP A 51 -14.57 -0.70 -10.65
N ASP A 52 -13.74 -0.06 -9.84
CA ASP A 52 -14.10 0.60 -8.58
C ASP A 52 -14.89 -0.28 -7.60
N ARG A 53 -14.63 -1.61 -7.61
CA ARG A 53 -15.27 -2.52 -6.64
C ARG A 53 -14.89 -2.18 -5.20
N TRP A 54 -15.78 -2.48 -4.28
CA TRP A 54 -15.62 -2.29 -2.82
C TRP A 54 -15.22 -0.86 -2.42
N PRO A 55 -15.97 0.17 -2.87
CA PRO A 55 -15.57 1.57 -2.76
C PRO A 55 -15.53 2.10 -1.32
N ASP A 56 -16.14 1.38 -0.36
CA ASP A 56 -16.22 1.83 1.04
C ASP A 56 -14.92 1.59 1.84
N VAL A 57 -13.98 0.82 1.28
CA VAL A 57 -12.76 0.39 2.00
C VAL A 57 -11.49 0.61 1.21
N ARG A 58 -11.54 1.35 0.10
CA ARG A 58 -10.40 1.63 -0.77
C ARG A 58 -10.59 2.89 -1.59
N MET A 59 -9.48 3.40 -2.11
CA MET A 59 -9.53 4.49 -3.08
C MET A 59 -10.18 4.04 -4.40
N SER A 60 -10.74 5.00 -5.14
CA SER A 60 -11.16 4.78 -6.52
C SER A 60 -9.96 4.63 -7.47
N TYR A 61 -10.18 4.08 -8.65
CA TYR A 61 -9.14 4.00 -9.67
C TYR A 61 -8.65 5.39 -10.12
N GLU A 62 -9.54 6.39 -10.13
CA GLU A 62 -9.20 7.78 -10.45
C GLU A 62 -8.23 8.41 -9.42
N GLU A 63 -8.30 7.99 -8.16
CA GLU A 63 -7.41 8.49 -7.09
C GLU A 63 -6.00 7.90 -7.14
N LEU A 64 -5.75 6.91 -7.99
CA LEU A 64 -4.48 6.19 -8.04
C LEU A 64 -3.30 7.10 -8.41
N ASP A 65 -3.50 8.05 -9.35
CA ASP A 65 -2.46 9.00 -9.73
C ASP A 65 -2.10 9.93 -8.55
N ASP A 66 -3.09 10.44 -7.84
CA ASP A 66 -2.89 11.27 -6.64
C ASP A 66 -2.13 10.50 -5.55
N TYR A 67 -2.46 9.24 -5.34
CA TYR A 67 -1.73 8.38 -4.40
C TYR A 67 -0.25 8.21 -4.77
N VAL A 68 0.03 7.90 -6.03
CA VAL A 68 1.40 7.76 -6.53
C VAL A 68 2.17 9.07 -6.36
N GLU A 69 1.57 10.21 -6.74
CA GLU A 69 2.18 11.53 -6.58
C GLU A 69 2.48 11.86 -5.12
N ALA A 70 1.56 11.56 -4.20
CA ALA A 70 1.76 11.78 -2.77
C ALA A 70 2.96 10.98 -2.23
N VAL A 71 3.11 9.73 -2.63
CA VAL A 71 4.26 8.89 -2.22
C VAL A 71 5.56 9.44 -2.82
N ARG A 72 5.57 9.79 -4.11
CA ARG A 72 6.75 10.37 -4.78
C ARG A 72 7.18 11.70 -4.16
N ALA A 73 6.22 12.55 -3.81
CA ALA A 73 6.50 13.80 -3.10
C ALA A 73 7.11 13.56 -1.71
N ALA A 74 6.60 12.58 -0.97
CA ALA A 74 7.14 12.19 0.33
C ALA A 74 8.57 11.65 0.24
N GLN A 75 8.89 10.86 -0.78
CA GLN A 75 10.25 10.38 -1.06
C GLN A 75 11.25 11.54 -1.22
N LEU A 76 10.84 12.61 -1.90
CA LEU A 76 11.67 13.80 -2.10
C LEU A 76 11.78 14.66 -0.82
N SER A 77 10.71 14.74 -0.04
CA SER A 77 10.65 15.59 1.16
C SER A 77 11.43 15.01 2.34
N VAL A 78 11.57 13.69 2.41
CA VAL A 78 12.23 12.99 3.53
C VAL A 78 13.30 12.01 2.98
N PRO A 79 14.38 12.53 2.40
CA PRO A 79 15.38 11.72 1.69
C PRO A 79 16.18 10.78 2.60
N GLN A 80 16.19 11.02 3.92
CA GLN A 80 16.88 10.17 4.91
C GLN A 80 16.14 8.87 5.20
N LEU A 81 14.85 8.75 4.84
CA LEU A 81 14.05 7.54 4.96
C LEU A 81 13.84 6.92 3.58
N LYS A 82 14.10 5.62 3.44
CA LYS A 82 13.73 4.91 2.22
C LYS A 82 12.24 4.64 2.20
N VAL A 83 11.49 5.44 1.45
CA VAL A 83 10.05 5.30 1.27
C VAL A 83 9.79 4.44 0.03
N LEU A 84 8.96 3.41 0.19
CA LEU A 84 8.56 2.51 -0.89
C LEU A 84 7.09 2.73 -1.27
N LEU A 85 6.83 2.72 -2.58
CA LEU A 85 5.49 2.79 -3.15
C LEU A 85 4.94 1.37 -3.30
N ALA A 86 3.86 1.06 -2.60
CA ALA A 86 3.26 -0.27 -2.62
C ALA A 86 1.73 -0.21 -2.53
N MET A 87 1.10 -1.36 -2.64
CA MET A 87 -0.33 -1.54 -2.41
C MET A 87 -0.62 -2.87 -1.76
N GLU A 88 -1.67 -2.92 -0.94
CA GLU A 88 -2.27 -4.15 -0.44
C GLU A 88 -3.42 -4.54 -1.38
N CYS A 89 -3.25 -5.66 -2.09
CA CYS A 89 -4.12 -6.08 -3.18
C CYS A 89 -4.90 -7.34 -2.84
N GLU A 90 -6.22 -7.29 -3.02
CA GLU A 90 -7.02 -8.50 -3.03
C GLU A 90 -6.62 -9.39 -4.21
N LEU A 91 -6.62 -10.71 -3.98
CA LEU A 91 -6.40 -11.67 -5.04
C LEU A 91 -7.67 -11.80 -5.90
N VAL A 92 -7.72 -11.02 -6.95
CA VAL A 92 -8.81 -11.04 -7.94
C VAL A 92 -8.24 -11.53 -9.27
N PRO A 93 -8.49 -12.79 -9.66
CA PRO A 93 -7.85 -13.38 -10.84
C PRO A 93 -8.06 -12.60 -12.13
N GLU A 94 -9.20 -11.99 -12.32
CA GLU A 94 -9.52 -11.17 -13.51
C GLU A 94 -8.67 -9.90 -13.63
N PHE A 95 -8.02 -9.46 -12.55
CA PHE A 95 -7.13 -8.28 -12.51
C PHE A 95 -5.66 -8.62 -12.35
N GLU A 96 -5.25 -9.86 -12.57
CA GLU A 96 -3.84 -10.24 -12.47
C GLU A 96 -2.96 -9.42 -13.41
N ASN A 97 -3.39 -9.22 -14.65
CA ASN A 97 -2.65 -8.38 -15.61
C ASN A 97 -2.57 -6.91 -15.17
N TYR A 98 -3.63 -6.36 -14.59
CA TYR A 98 -3.61 -5.03 -14.02
C TYR A 98 -2.55 -4.88 -12.93
N LEU A 99 -2.47 -5.86 -12.02
CA LEU A 99 -1.48 -5.85 -10.95
C LEU A 99 -0.04 -5.93 -11.50
N GLN A 100 0.20 -6.78 -12.48
CA GLN A 100 1.53 -7.01 -13.05
C GLN A 100 1.93 -5.90 -14.03
N ASP A 101 1.08 -5.56 -14.98
CA ASP A 101 1.44 -4.69 -16.09
C ASP A 101 1.31 -3.21 -15.74
N GLU A 102 0.24 -2.82 -15.06
CA GLU A 102 0.02 -1.43 -14.70
C GLU A 102 0.70 -1.07 -13.37
N LEU A 103 0.41 -1.75 -12.26
CA LEU A 103 0.97 -1.36 -10.98
C LEU A 103 2.47 -1.61 -10.91
N LEU A 104 2.92 -2.83 -11.12
CA LEU A 104 4.35 -3.15 -11.05
C LEU A 104 5.11 -2.64 -12.28
N GLY A 105 4.52 -2.74 -13.46
CA GLY A 105 5.15 -2.36 -14.72
C GLY A 105 5.15 -0.85 -14.97
N GLU A 106 4.03 -0.29 -15.40
CA GLU A 106 3.96 1.11 -15.85
C GLU A 106 4.14 2.11 -14.71
N ARG A 107 3.49 1.88 -13.57
CA ARG A 107 3.53 2.78 -12.41
C ARG A 107 4.72 2.53 -11.49
N GLN A 108 5.47 1.46 -11.71
CA GLN A 108 6.69 1.13 -10.98
C GLN A 108 6.50 1.05 -9.46
N PHE A 109 5.45 0.37 -9.02
CA PHE A 109 5.31 0.03 -7.61
C PHE A 109 6.46 -0.89 -7.18
N ASP A 110 7.02 -0.65 -6.01
CA ASP A 110 8.15 -1.40 -5.49
C ASP A 110 7.76 -2.83 -5.09
N TYR A 111 6.55 -3.00 -4.56
CA TYR A 111 5.98 -4.31 -4.22
C TYR A 111 4.47 -4.25 -4.05
N LEU A 112 3.83 -5.42 -4.01
CA LEU A 112 2.43 -5.59 -3.67
C LEU A 112 2.31 -6.58 -2.51
N ILE A 113 1.38 -6.32 -1.57
CA ILE A 113 1.01 -7.24 -0.51
C ILE A 113 -0.26 -7.97 -0.94
N GLY A 114 -0.23 -9.30 -0.92
CA GLY A 114 -1.44 -10.10 -1.19
C GLY A 114 -2.37 -10.11 0.03
N ALA A 115 -3.63 -9.81 -0.18
CA ALA A 115 -4.66 -9.84 0.85
C ALA A 115 -5.80 -10.80 0.48
N GLY A 116 -6.39 -11.42 1.47
CA GLY A 116 -7.53 -12.32 1.34
C GLY A 116 -8.73 -11.85 2.17
N HIS A 117 -9.06 -10.55 2.07
CA HIS A 117 -10.22 -10.00 2.80
C HIS A 117 -11.54 -10.44 2.19
N TYR A 118 -11.57 -10.68 0.89
CA TYR A 118 -12.75 -11.15 0.16
C TYR A 118 -12.51 -12.53 -0.43
N THR A 119 -13.48 -13.42 -0.26
CA THR A 119 -13.41 -14.79 -0.78
C THR A 119 -14.61 -15.05 -1.71
N PRO A 120 -14.40 -15.61 -2.91
CA PRO A 120 -15.50 -15.96 -3.80
C PRO A 120 -16.25 -17.18 -3.24
N HIS A 121 -17.58 -17.07 -3.19
CA HIS A 121 -18.45 -18.15 -2.78
C HIS A 121 -19.76 -18.09 -3.57
N ASN A 122 -20.09 -19.17 -4.32
CA ASN A 122 -21.31 -19.26 -5.12
C ASN A 122 -21.58 -18.05 -6.05
N GLY A 123 -20.52 -17.48 -6.65
CA GLY A 123 -20.63 -16.33 -7.55
C GLY A 123 -20.70 -14.96 -6.85
N GLU A 124 -20.60 -14.94 -5.52
CA GLU A 124 -20.56 -13.72 -4.72
C GLU A 124 -19.21 -13.59 -4.01
N TRP A 125 -18.82 -12.36 -3.70
CA TRP A 125 -17.64 -12.09 -2.86
C TRP A 125 -18.07 -11.87 -1.42
N LEU A 126 -17.58 -12.72 -0.51
CA LEU A 126 -17.84 -12.60 0.91
C LEU A 126 -16.64 -11.99 1.63
N LEU A 127 -16.90 -10.97 2.46
CA LEU A 127 -15.89 -10.40 3.34
C LEU A 127 -15.47 -11.44 4.39
N SER A 128 -14.16 -11.67 4.49
CA SER A 128 -13.61 -12.53 5.53
C SER A 128 -13.69 -11.83 6.88
N LEU A 129 -14.36 -12.46 7.84
CA LEU A 129 -14.46 -11.98 9.23
C LEU A 129 -13.36 -12.55 10.13
N ILE A 130 -12.40 -13.27 9.57
CA ILE A 130 -11.32 -13.93 10.32
C ILE A 130 -10.35 -12.92 10.97
N HIS A 131 -10.39 -11.67 10.52
CA HIS A 131 -9.52 -10.59 11.01
C HIS A 131 -10.16 -9.65 12.02
N ILE A 132 -11.26 -10.05 12.61
CA ILE A 132 -11.89 -9.29 13.70
C ILE A 132 -11.29 -9.71 15.04
#